data_b0fd497ee2006488572d2024e86df43d
#
_entry.id   b0fd497ee2006488572d2024e86df43d
#
_cell.length_a   1.000
_cell.length_b   1.000
_cell.length_c   1.000
_cell.angle_alpha   90.00
_cell.angle_beta   90.00
_cell.angle_gamma   90.00
#
_symmetry.space_group_name_H-M   'P 1'
#
loop_
_entity.id
_entity.type
_entity.pdbx_description
1 polymer ?
#
loop_
_entity_poly.entity_id
_entity_poly.type
_entity_poly.pdbx_seq_one_letter_code
_entity_poly.pdbx_strand_id
1 'polypeptide(L)'
;MNINFIKNGETLNICLDGRLDTITSPEFETFLKTNLAGVSAIEINCEKLSYVSSAGLRVLLSAHKRMLGALTLTNVCELVMEVFEITGFVDILKIQ
;
A
#
# COMPACT_ATOMS: atom_id res chain seq x y z
N MET A 1 -12.49 3.56 -4.58
CA MET A 1 -11.66 3.15 -3.43
C MET A 1 -11.65 4.24 -2.38
N ASN A 2 -11.81 3.87 -1.13
CA ASN A 2 -11.70 4.82 -0.03
C ASN A 2 -10.32 4.71 0.61
N ILE A 3 -9.69 5.84 0.88
CA ILE A 3 -8.41 5.91 1.56
C ILE A 3 -8.64 6.61 2.90
N ASN A 4 -8.57 5.84 3.98
CA ASN A 4 -8.68 6.37 5.33
C ASN A 4 -7.29 6.38 5.94
N PHE A 5 -6.94 7.44 6.67
CA PHE A 5 -5.59 7.53 7.19
C PHE A 5 -5.52 8.35 8.48
N ILE A 6 -4.52 8.05 9.27
CA ILE A 6 -4.17 8.79 10.48
C ILE A 6 -2.66 8.90 10.53
N LYS A 7 -2.16 10.07 10.85
CA LYS A 7 -0.74 10.32 11.01
C LYS A 7 -0.41 10.33 12.51
N ASN A 8 0.39 9.37 12.94
CA ASN A 8 0.84 9.25 14.32
C ASN A 8 2.34 9.53 14.36
N GLY A 9 2.71 10.76 14.79
CA GLY A 9 4.12 11.16 14.76
C GLY A 9 4.64 11.12 13.33
N GLU A 10 5.65 10.29 13.07
CA GLU A 10 6.25 10.15 11.75
C GLU A 10 5.72 8.92 10.98
N THR A 11 4.73 8.24 11.54
CA THR A 11 4.12 7.07 10.88
C THR A 11 2.78 7.44 10.27
N LEU A 12 2.62 7.13 8.99
CA LEU A 12 1.36 7.29 8.28
C LEU A 12 0.65 5.93 8.26
N ASN A 13 -0.50 5.86 8.93
CA ASN A 13 -1.33 4.66 8.97
C ASN A 13 -2.45 4.81 7.97
N ILE A 14 -2.50 3.90 6.99
CA ILE A 14 -3.45 3.94 5.89
C ILE A 14 -4.32 2.69 5.92
N CYS A 15 -5.63 2.87 5.71
CA CYS A 15 -6.54 1.76 5.46
C CYS A 15 -7.12 1.93 4.07
N LEU A 16 -6.88 0.97 3.19
CA LEU A 16 -7.43 0.96 1.84
C LEU A 16 -8.69 0.12 1.82
N ASP A 17 -9.77 0.69 1.31
CA ASP A 17 -11.06 0.02 1.22
C ASP A 17 -11.51 -0.05 -0.23
N GLY A 18 -11.54 -1.26 -0.79
CA GLY A 18 -11.96 -1.51 -2.15
C GLY A 18 -10.89 -2.19 -2.99
N ARG A 19 -10.69 -1.70 -4.21
CA ARG A 19 -9.79 -2.29 -5.19
C ARG A 19 -8.68 -1.30 -5.54
N LEU A 20 -7.46 -1.76 -5.53
CA LEU A 20 -6.30 -0.99 -6.00
C LEU A 20 -5.98 -1.46 -7.42
N ASP A 21 -6.61 -0.84 -8.40
CA ASP A 21 -6.55 -1.25 -9.79
C ASP A 21 -6.05 -0.12 -10.70
N THR A 22 -6.20 -0.27 -12.01
CA THR A 22 -5.72 0.70 -13.00
C THR A 22 -6.39 2.06 -12.83
N ILE A 23 -7.64 2.09 -12.36
CA ILE A 23 -8.40 3.33 -12.19
C ILE A 23 -8.06 4.02 -10.88
N THR A 24 -7.94 3.26 -9.80
CA THR A 24 -7.73 3.81 -8.44
C THR A 24 -6.26 4.03 -8.09
N SER A 25 -5.34 3.35 -8.76
CA SER A 25 -3.91 3.47 -8.46
C SER A 25 -3.36 4.89 -8.62
N PRO A 26 -3.74 5.66 -9.66
CA PRO A 26 -3.30 7.05 -9.76
C PRO A 26 -3.78 7.91 -8.59
N GLU A 27 -4.98 7.65 -8.09
CA GLU A 27 -5.54 8.33 -6.92
C GLU A 27 -4.70 8.06 -5.67
N PHE A 28 -4.34 6.81 -5.46
CA PHE A 28 -3.51 6.42 -4.32
C PHE A 28 -2.10 7.01 -4.44
N GLU A 29 -1.54 7.01 -5.65
CA GLU A 29 -0.23 7.62 -5.89
C GLU A 29 -0.23 9.10 -5.56
N THR A 30 -1.26 9.84 -5.99
CA THR A 30 -1.42 11.26 -5.68
C THR A 30 -1.57 11.48 -4.18
N PHE A 31 -2.35 10.63 -3.50
CA PHE A 31 -2.51 10.68 -2.05
C PHE A 31 -1.14 10.56 -1.36
N LEU A 32 -0.32 9.60 -1.77
CA LEU A 32 0.99 9.41 -1.17
C LEU A 32 1.88 10.62 -1.40
N LYS A 33 1.92 11.17 -2.61
CA LYS A 33 2.73 12.35 -2.92
C LYS A 33 2.34 13.54 -2.05
N THR A 34 1.06 13.67 -1.74
CA THR A 34 0.53 14.79 -0.96
C THR A 34 0.78 14.64 0.54
N ASN A 35 0.84 13.42 1.06
CA ASN A 35 0.79 13.15 2.50
C ASN A 35 2.08 12.63 3.11
N LEU A 36 3.17 12.54 2.37
CA LEU A 36 4.42 11.97 2.88
C LEU A 36 5.39 12.97 3.53
N ALA A 37 5.06 14.26 3.56
CA ALA A 37 5.92 15.25 4.22
C ALA A 37 6.03 14.92 5.72
N GLY A 38 7.27 14.75 6.21
CA GLY A 38 7.50 14.42 7.61
C GLY A 38 7.19 12.98 8.01
N VAL A 39 6.93 12.11 7.04
CA VAL A 39 6.64 10.70 7.28
C VAL A 39 7.91 9.87 7.09
N SER A 40 8.25 9.05 8.09
CA SER A 40 9.40 8.15 8.01
C SER A 40 9.01 6.68 7.86
N ALA A 41 7.74 6.33 8.11
CA ALA A 41 7.24 4.97 7.97
C ALA A 41 5.78 4.97 7.53
N ILE A 42 5.38 3.95 6.77
CA ILE A 42 4.00 3.76 6.34
C ILE A 42 3.53 2.38 6.79
N GLU A 43 2.32 2.32 7.34
CA GLU A 43 1.64 1.07 7.61
C GLU A 43 0.32 1.07 6.85
N ILE A 44 0.10 0.06 6.00
CA ILE A 44 -1.11 -0.07 5.22
C ILE A 44 -1.90 -1.27 5.72
N ASN A 45 -3.08 -1.00 6.29
CA ASN A 45 -4.01 -2.05 6.67
C ASN A 45 -4.82 -2.46 5.43
N CYS A 46 -4.66 -3.70 5.02
CA CYS A 46 -5.27 -4.24 3.80
C CYS A 46 -6.52 -5.08 4.09
N GLU A 47 -7.07 -5.00 5.30
CA GLU A 47 -8.25 -5.79 5.68
C GLU A 47 -9.41 -5.61 4.71
N LYS A 48 -9.62 -4.40 4.23
CA LYS A 48 -10.71 -4.07 3.31
C LYS A 48 -10.28 -3.95 1.85
N LEU A 49 -9.03 -4.30 1.57
CA LEU A 49 -8.50 -4.30 0.21
C LEU A 49 -8.80 -5.65 -0.43
N SER A 50 -9.61 -5.65 -1.50
CA SER A 50 -10.11 -6.88 -2.11
C SER A 50 -9.36 -7.30 -3.36
N TYR A 51 -8.56 -6.39 -3.96
CA TYR A 51 -7.85 -6.69 -5.21
C TYR A 51 -6.71 -5.72 -5.44
N VAL A 52 -5.63 -6.21 -6.06
CA VAL A 52 -4.49 -5.39 -6.48
C VAL A 52 -4.13 -5.76 -7.92
N SER A 53 -4.08 -4.78 -8.81
CA SER A 53 -3.63 -4.97 -10.20
C SER A 53 -2.13 -4.69 -10.32
N SER A 54 -1.59 -4.89 -11.54
CA SER A 54 -0.19 -4.54 -11.81
C SER A 54 0.08 -3.05 -11.60
N ALA A 55 -0.89 -2.19 -11.89
CA ALA A 55 -0.76 -0.76 -11.63
C ALA A 55 -0.67 -0.48 -10.12
N GLY A 56 -1.48 -1.20 -9.33
CA GLY A 56 -1.42 -1.09 -7.86
C GLY A 56 -0.10 -1.59 -7.29
N LEU A 57 0.39 -2.71 -7.81
CA LEU A 57 1.70 -3.25 -7.40
C LEU A 57 2.81 -2.23 -7.65
N ARG A 58 2.73 -1.53 -8.78
CA ARG A 58 3.74 -0.53 -9.13
C ARG A 58 3.74 0.64 -8.15
N VAL A 59 2.57 1.09 -7.72
CA VAL A 59 2.46 2.15 -6.72
C VAL A 59 3.01 1.69 -5.37
N LEU A 60 2.68 0.47 -4.95
CA LEU A 60 3.21 -0.10 -3.71
C LEU A 60 4.73 -0.23 -3.74
N LEU A 61 5.28 -0.67 -4.86
CA LEU A 61 6.73 -0.80 -5.02
C LEU A 61 7.40 0.57 -4.97
N SER A 62 6.83 1.56 -5.64
CA SER A 62 7.35 2.92 -5.63
C SER A 62 7.36 3.50 -4.22
N ALA A 63 6.27 3.30 -3.48
CA ALA A 63 6.17 3.75 -2.09
C ALA A 63 7.19 3.03 -1.20
N HIS A 64 7.37 1.73 -1.38
CA HIS A 64 8.36 0.93 -0.64
C HIS A 64 9.77 1.47 -0.84
N LYS A 65 10.13 1.75 -2.09
CA LYS A 65 11.45 2.30 -2.42
C LYS A 65 11.63 3.71 -1.85
N ARG A 66 10.61 4.54 -1.96
CA ARG A 66 10.65 5.91 -1.43
C ARG A 66 10.83 5.94 0.09
N MET A 67 10.28 4.96 0.78
CA MET A 67 10.38 4.84 2.24
C MET A 67 11.60 4.04 2.68
N LEU A 68 12.46 3.64 1.74
CA LEU A 68 13.66 2.82 2.02
C LEU A 68 13.31 1.54 2.79
N GLY A 69 12.19 0.93 2.44
CA GLY A 69 11.72 -0.30 3.07
C GLY A 69 10.85 -0.12 4.31
N ALA A 70 10.67 1.10 4.78
CA ALA A 70 9.84 1.38 5.96
C ALA A 70 8.36 1.46 5.59
N LEU A 71 7.87 0.43 4.91
CA LEU A 71 6.47 0.29 4.53
C LEU A 71 6.04 -1.13 4.87
N THR A 72 4.98 -1.26 5.67
CA THR A 72 4.47 -2.54 6.12
C THR A 72 3.01 -2.69 5.69
N LEU A 73 2.67 -3.87 5.17
CA LEU A 73 1.30 -4.23 4.82
C LEU A 73 0.78 -5.20 5.87
N THR A 74 -0.43 -4.96 6.37
CA THR A 74 -1.06 -5.80 7.39
C THR A 74 -2.42 -6.30 6.92
N ASN A 75 -2.86 -7.43 7.47
CA ASN A 75 -4.19 -8.01 7.22
C ASN A 75 -4.48 -8.23 5.73
N VAL A 76 -3.48 -8.71 4.99
CA VAL A 76 -3.62 -8.98 3.56
C VAL A 76 -4.50 -10.21 3.37
N CYS A 77 -5.58 -10.07 2.59
CA CYS A 77 -6.49 -11.19 2.32
C CYS A 77 -5.83 -12.21 1.39
N GLU A 78 -6.41 -13.40 1.36
CA GLU A 78 -5.87 -14.54 0.59
C GLU A 78 -5.70 -14.21 -0.90
N LEU A 79 -6.69 -13.57 -1.50
CA LEU A 79 -6.64 -13.23 -2.93
C LEU A 79 -5.50 -12.25 -3.24
N VAL A 80 -5.34 -11.23 -2.41
CA VAL A 80 -4.27 -10.23 -2.59
C VAL A 80 -2.91 -10.88 -2.32
N MET A 81 -2.83 -11.76 -1.32
CA MET A 81 -1.59 -12.49 -1.04
C MET A 81 -1.18 -13.36 -2.22
N GLU A 82 -2.13 -14.02 -2.89
CA GLU A 82 -1.85 -14.79 -4.09
C GLU A 82 -1.21 -13.94 -5.18
N VAL A 83 -1.70 -12.71 -5.36
CA VAL A 83 -1.11 -11.79 -6.34
C VAL A 83 0.34 -11.47 -5.97
N PHE A 84 0.61 -11.22 -4.70
CA PHE A 84 1.97 -10.96 -4.24
C PHE A 84 2.89 -12.17 -4.42
N GLU A 85 2.38 -13.37 -4.20
CA GLU A 85 3.15 -14.61 -4.38
C GLU A 85 3.46 -14.85 -5.86
N ILE A 86 2.45 -14.76 -6.73
CA ILE A 86 2.61 -15.02 -8.16
C ILE A 86 3.57 -14.01 -8.80
N THR A 87 3.54 -12.76 -8.37
CA THR A 87 4.38 -11.71 -8.93
C THR A 87 5.75 -11.60 -8.29
N GLY A 88 6.00 -12.35 -7.21
CA GLY A 88 7.24 -12.29 -6.46
C GLY A 88 7.33 -11.11 -5.49
N PHE A 89 6.27 -10.30 -5.38
CA PHE A 89 6.27 -9.14 -4.49
C PHE A 89 6.28 -9.53 -3.01
N VAL A 90 5.89 -10.77 -2.70
CA VAL A 90 5.97 -11.28 -1.32
C VAL A 90 7.41 -11.25 -0.79
N ASP A 91 8.41 -11.35 -1.68
CA ASP A 91 9.82 -11.30 -1.31
C ASP A 91 10.38 -9.89 -1.26
N ILE A 92 9.62 -8.90 -1.73
CA ILE A 92 10.05 -7.49 -1.78
C ILE A 92 9.37 -6.68 -0.69
N LEU A 93 8.05 -6.82 -0.57
CA LEU A 93 7.24 -6.04 0.37
C LEU A 93 7.28 -6.68 1.76
N LYS A 94 7.25 -5.82 2.78
CA LYS A 94 7.17 -6.28 4.16
C LYS A 94 5.69 -6.54 4.49
N ILE A 95 5.33 -7.80 4.62
CA ILE A 95 3.95 -8.23 4.88
C ILE A 95 3.89 -8.92 6.25
N GLN A 96 2.94 -8.49 7.07
CA GLN A 96 2.71 -9.05 8.39
C GLN A 96 1.32 -9.67 8.50
#